data_fe045b607fcfd6c35348c0bc13181b36
#
_entry.id   fe045b607fcfd6c35348c0bc13181b36
#
_cell.length_a   1.000
_cell.length_b   1.000
_cell.length_c   1.000
_cell.angle_alpha   90.00
_cell.angle_beta   90.00
_cell.angle_gamma   90.00
#
_symmetry.space_group_name_H-M   'P 1'
#
loop_
_entity.id
_entity.type
_entity.pdbx_description
1 polymer ?
#
loop_
_entity_poly.entity_id
_entity_poly.type
_entity_poly.pdbx_seq_one_letter_code
_entity_poly.pdbx_strand_id
1 'polypeptide(L)'
;MDPKEVRRNDRYTHFGFAAAKLAVADSGLNPAAENGDRMGVIIGSGIGGMHAYEQQLHTLWERGPRKVSPFTIPSLIVNMCSGLVAIELGARGPNFALVSACASSAHALGEAFHILRRGEADVMLAVGSEAAITPFSYAGFCSMKAMSTRNDEPHRASRPFEKNRDGFIMAEGAGILVLETLAHAQARGARCYCELIGYGASCDAFHITQPDPEGRGLSLAMNRALAVAGVSPAEVEYINAHGTSTPYNDKFETLAIKKVFGEHAHRLMVSSTKSMTGHLLGAAGAVEAIICAKAIQTGEVPPTINYEEPDPDCDLDYVPNVKRTVPVRTVLSNNLGFGGQNASLVLRRMD
;
A
#
# COMPACT_ATOMS: atom_id res chain seq x y z
N MET A 1 5.10 -13.32 18.57
CA MET A 1 6.56 -13.05 18.65
C MET A 1 7.01 -13.17 20.10
N ASP A 2 8.12 -13.87 20.36
CA ASP A 2 8.73 -14.00 21.68
C ASP A 2 9.17 -12.62 22.22
N PRO A 3 9.07 -12.33 23.54
CA PRO A 3 9.52 -11.05 24.12
C PRO A 3 10.99 -10.68 23.85
N LYS A 4 11.87 -11.67 23.63
CA LYS A 4 13.26 -11.41 23.22
C LYS A 4 13.32 -10.90 21.77
N GLU A 5 12.54 -11.50 20.88
CA GLU A 5 12.47 -11.09 19.48
C GLU A 5 11.81 -9.72 19.32
N VAL A 6 10.80 -9.40 20.13
CA VAL A 6 10.21 -8.05 20.18
C VAL A 6 11.27 -6.98 20.45
N ARG A 7 12.19 -7.22 21.39
CA ARG A 7 13.26 -6.26 21.73
C ARG A 7 14.38 -6.17 20.68
N ARG A 8 14.47 -7.14 19.76
CA ARG A 8 15.49 -7.21 18.71
C ARG A 8 15.06 -6.66 17.37
N ASN A 9 13.76 -6.37 17.24
CA ASN A 9 13.14 -5.94 15.99
C ASN A 9 12.46 -4.59 16.15
N ASP A 10 12.38 -3.85 15.06
CA ASP A 10 11.68 -2.58 15.01
C ASP A 10 10.15 -2.77 14.94
N ARG A 11 9.41 -1.73 15.27
CA ARG A 11 7.95 -1.69 15.31
C ARG A 11 7.32 -2.05 13.97
N TYR A 12 7.88 -1.62 12.82
CA TYR A 12 7.35 -2.01 11.51
C TYR A 12 7.38 -3.54 11.31
N THR A 13 8.43 -4.21 11.80
CA THR A 13 8.52 -5.67 11.77
C THR A 13 7.47 -6.33 12.66
N HIS A 14 7.16 -5.74 13.83
CA HIS A 14 6.10 -6.25 14.71
C HIS A 14 4.73 -6.22 14.01
N PHE A 15 4.41 -5.12 13.33
CA PHE A 15 3.16 -5.00 12.58
C PHE A 15 3.09 -6.01 11.43
N GLY A 16 4.14 -6.10 10.61
CA GLY A 16 4.18 -7.04 9.49
C GLY A 16 4.08 -8.50 9.95
N PHE A 17 4.80 -8.86 11.02
CA PHE A 17 4.73 -10.21 11.59
C PHE A 17 3.34 -10.56 12.15
N ALA A 18 2.71 -9.63 12.87
CA ALA A 18 1.36 -9.82 13.39
C ALA A 18 0.34 -9.97 12.25
N ALA A 19 0.42 -9.10 11.24
CA ALA A 19 -0.45 -9.15 10.06
C ALA A 19 -0.24 -10.44 9.26
N ALA A 20 1.01 -10.97 9.17
CA ALA A 20 1.28 -12.26 8.51
C ALA A 20 0.56 -13.42 9.22
N LYS A 21 0.61 -13.46 10.54
CA LYS A 21 -0.12 -14.48 11.30
C LYS A 21 -1.64 -14.41 11.09
N LEU A 22 -2.19 -13.20 11.06
CA LEU A 22 -3.61 -12.99 10.79
C LEU A 22 -3.97 -13.41 9.36
N ALA A 23 -3.15 -13.07 8.37
CA ALA A 23 -3.39 -13.43 6.98
C ALA A 23 -3.33 -14.95 6.74
N VAL A 24 -2.35 -15.63 7.34
CA VAL A 24 -2.23 -17.10 7.28
C VAL A 24 -3.45 -17.76 7.92
N ALA A 25 -3.87 -17.28 9.10
CA ALA A 25 -5.06 -17.80 9.77
C ALA A 25 -6.35 -17.58 8.96
N ASP A 26 -6.52 -16.39 8.38
CA ASP A 26 -7.69 -16.03 7.57
C ASP A 26 -7.76 -16.83 6.25
N SER A 27 -6.61 -17.06 5.61
CA SER A 27 -6.52 -17.83 4.37
C SER A 27 -6.74 -19.34 4.55
N GLY A 28 -6.66 -19.84 5.78
CA GLY A 28 -6.68 -21.26 6.08
C GLY A 28 -5.45 -22.02 5.56
N LEU A 29 -4.40 -21.30 5.14
CA LEU A 29 -3.14 -21.91 4.71
C LEU A 29 -2.48 -22.63 5.88
N ASN A 30 -2.00 -23.84 5.66
CA ASN A 30 -1.18 -24.58 6.62
C ASN A 30 0.28 -24.61 6.14
N PRO A 31 1.13 -23.66 6.58
CA PRO A 31 2.51 -23.58 6.09
C PRO A 31 3.32 -24.86 6.28
N ALA A 32 3.03 -25.65 7.31
CA ALA A 32 3.74 -26.92 7.57
C ALA A 32 3.39 -28.03 6.57
N ALA A 33 2.26 -27.91 5.88
CA ALA A 33 1.84 -28.84 4.83
C ALA A 33 2.25 -28.39 3.42
N GLU A 34 2.73 -27.14 3.30
CA GLU A 34 3.12 -26.56 2.02
C GLU A 34 4.56 -26.94 1.62
N ASN A 35 4.83 -26.92 0.31
CA ASN A 35 6.20 -26.94 -0.16
C ASN A 35 6.86 -25.58 0.09
N GLY A 36 7.67 -25.48 1.14
CA GLY A 36 8.34 -24.22 1.49
C GLY A 36 9.21 -23.64 0.38
N ASP A 37 9.76 -24.44 -0.54
CA ASP A 37 10.55 -23.96 -1.68
C ASP A 37 9.70 -23.25 -2.73
N ARG A 38 8.38 -23.47 -2.70
CA ARG A 38 7.37 -22.84 -3.56
C ARG A 38 6.57 -21.75 -2.85
N MET A 39 6.94 -21.38 -1.61
CA MET A 39 6.30 -20.34 -0.82
C MET A 39 7.28 -19.19 -0.57
N GLY A 40 6.93 -17.98 -1.01
CA GLY A 40 7.76 -16.79 -0.88
C GLY A 40 7.14 -15.68 -0.05
N VAL A 41 7.95 -14.69 0.32
CA VAL A 41 7.53 -13.52 1.09
C VAL A 41 8.20 -12.27 0.53
N ILE A 42 7.41 -11.27 0.14
CA ILE A 42 7.92 -9.97 -0.29
C ILE A 42 7.34 -8.89 0.61
N ILE A 43 8.19 -7.96 1.08
CA ILE A 43 7.73 -6.79 1.82
C ILE A 43 7.89 -5.51 0.99
N GLY A 44 6.91 -4.61 1.10
CA GLY A 44 7.02 -3.20 0.75
C GLY A 44 7.02 -2.33 2.01
N SER A 45 8.08 -1.56 2.21
CA SER A 45 8.19 -0.54 3.27
C SER A 45 8.99 0.63 2.73
N GLY A 46 8.56 1.85 3.01
CA GLY A 46 9.23 3.05 2.51
C GLY A 46 10.49 3.40 3.29
N ILE A 47 10.49 3.14 4.59
CA ILE A 47 11.53 3.63 5.52
C ILE A 47 12.17 2.50 6.32
N GLY A 48 11.41 1.47 6.70
CA GLY A 48 11.90 0.38 7.55
C GLY A 48 12.04 0.78 9.01
N GLY A 49 13.11 0.37 9.69
CA GLY A 49 13.29 0.47 11.13
C GLY A 49 13.64 1.85 11.67
N MET A 50 12.79 2.84 11.48
CA MET A 50 13.04 4.23 11.88
C MET A 50 13.12 4.40 13.39
N HIS A 51 12.31 3.71 14.17
CA HIS A 51 12.39 3.74 15.63
C HIS A 51 13.75 3.23 16.14
N ALA A 52 14.20 2.11 15.60
CA ALA A 52 15.51 1.54 15.93
C ALA A 52 16.64 2.49 15.56
N TYR A 53 16.58 3.11 14.37
CA TYR A 53 17.56 4.08 13.92
C TYR A 53 17.68 5.26 14.88
N GLU A 54 16.56 5.91 15.19
CA GLU A 54 16.53 7.09 16.06
C GLU A 54 17.02 6.76 17.48
N GLN A 55 16.54 5.66 18.04
CA GLN A 55 16.93 5.19 19.37
C GLN A 55 18.43 4.87 19.47
N GLN A 56 18.98 4.21 18.45
CA GLN A 56 20.38 3.82 18.47
C GLN A 56 21.32 4.99 18.17
N LEU A 57 20.89 6.00 17.40
CA LEU A 57 21.61 7.27 17.29
C LEU A 57 21.69 8.00 18.63
N HIS A 58 20.60 8.10 19.37
CA HIS A 58 20.59 8.65 20.73
C HIS A 58 21.58 7.89 21.63
N THR A 59 21.54 6.57 21.60
CA THR A 59 22.45 5.73 22.38
C THR A 59 23.91 5.98 22.00
N LEU A 60 24.21 6.11 20.71
CA LEU A 60 25.56 6.41 20.21
C LEU A 60 26.10 7.73 20.77
N TRP A 61 25.30 8.78 20.70
CA TRP A 61 25.73 10.13 21.14
C TRP A 61 25.83 10.28 22.65
N GLU A 62 24.90 9.72 23.40
CA GLU A 62 24.84 9.86 24.85
C GLU A 62 25.76 8.87 25.60
N ARG A 63 25.91 7.64 25.06
CA ARG A 63 26.54 6.52 25.77
C ARG A 63 27.74 5.92 25.05
N GLY A 64 28.03 6.39 23.83
CA GLY A 64 29.18 5.97 23.03
C GLY A 64 28.98 4.65 22.27
N PRO A 65 29.88 4.31 21.33
CA PRO A 65 29.71 3.25 20.36
C PRO A 65 29.58 1.84 20.98
N ARG A 66 30.19 1.63 22.16
CA ARG A 66 30.13 0.33 22.86
C ARG A 66 28.75 0.00 23.44
N LYS A 67 27.82 0.96 23.44
CA LYS A 67 26.47 0.78 23.96
C LYS A 67 25.41 0.61 22.87
N VAL A 68 25.78 0.79 21.61
CA VAL A 68 24.91 0.53 20.45
C VAL A 68 24.59 -0.97 20.40
N SER A 69 23.31 -1.30 20.16
CA SER A 69 22.84 -2.68 20.13
C SER A 69 23.45 -3.47 18.95
N PRO A 70 23.89 -4.72 19.13
CA PRO A 70 24.29 -5.58 18.02
C PRO A 70 23.14 -5.90 17.05
N PHE A 71 21.90 -5.66 17.45
CA PHE A 71 20.72 -5.85 16.62
C PHE A 71 20.31 -4.59 15.83
N THR A 72 21.07 -3.49 15.93
CA THR A 72 20.77 -2.22 15.25
C THR A 72 20.57 -2.42 13.75
N ILE A 73 21.51 -3.06 13.08
CA ILE A 73 21.42 -3.27 11.62
C ILE A 73 20.28 -4.21 11.26
N PRO A 74 20.14 -5.41 11.87
CA PRO A 74 18.99 -6.26 11.60
C PRO A 74 17.63 -5.61 11.88
N SER A 75 17.51 -4.75 12.88
CA SER A 75 16.24 -4.06 13.18
C SER A 75 15.93 -2.92 12.21
N LEU A 76 16.99 -2.34 11.59
CA LEU A 76 16.85 -1.19 10.68
C LEU A 76 16.48 -1.58 9.25
N ILE A 77 17.14 -2.59 8.69
CA ILE A 77 17.06 -2.87 7.25
C ILE A 77 15.69 -3.44 6.86
N VAL A 78 15.18 -2.96 5.71
CA VAL A 78 13.78 -3.18 5.27
C VAL A 78 13.42 -4.64 5.06
N ASN A 79 14.34 -5.47 4.59
CA ASN A 79 14.09 -6.89 4.29
C ASN A 79 13.93 -7.79 5.51
N MET A 80 14.19 -7.29 6.73
CA MET A 80 14.12 -8.16 7.92
C MET A 80 12.71 -8.61 8.24
N CYS A 81 11.70 -7.81 7.94
CA CYS A 81 10.31 -8.22 8.14
C CYS A 81 9.96 -9.43 7.27
N SER A 82 10.29 -9.42 5.96
CA SER A 82 10.05 -10.58 5.09
C SER A 82 10.88 -11.78 5.51
N GLY A 83 12.13 -11.57 5.93
CA GLY A 83 13.01 -12.63 6.45
C GLY A 83 12.43 -13.32 7.69
N LEU A 84 11.93 -12.54 8.67
CA LEU A 84 11.34 -13.09 9.89
C LEU A 84 10.01 -13.81 9.64
N VAL A 85 9.17 -13.29 8.75
CA VAL A 85 7.94 -13.98 8.32
C VAL A 85 8.28 -15.29 7.62
N ALA A 86 9.30 -15.30 6.75
CA ALA A 86 9.76 -16.52 6.07
C ALA A 86 10.28 -17.57 7.04
N ILE A 87 11.07 -17.18 8.05
CA ILE A 87 11.56 -18.08 9.11
C ILE A 87 10.39 -18.69 9.88
N GLU A 88 9.42 -17.87 10.27
CA GLU A 88 8.23 -18.33 11.00
C GLU A 88 7.40 -19.36 10.23
N LEU A 89 7.29 -19.16 8.90
CA LEU A 89 6.43 -19.99 8.06
C LEU A 89 7.18 -21.14 7.36
N GLY A 90 8.52 -21.19 7.46
CA GLY A 90 9.33 -22.14 6.70
C GLY A 90 9.34 -21.85 5.19
N ALA A 91 9.08 -20.62 4.77
CA ALA A 91 9.06 -20.18 3.37
C ALA A 91 10.50 -20.03 2.85
N ARG A 92 10.88 -20.80 1.82
CA ARG A 92 12.22 -20.82 1.22
C ARG A 92 12.23 -20.37 -0.25
N GLY A 93 11.06 -20.01 -0.78
CA GLY A 93 10.94 -19.41 -2.10
C GLY A 93 11.45 -17.95 -2.14
N PRO A 94 11.10 -17.16 -3.18
CA PRO A 94 11.58 -15.79 -3.33
C PRO A 94 11.30 -14.93 -2.09
N ASN A 95 12.35 -14.24 -1.58
CA ASN A 95 12.25 -13.41 -0.38
C ASN A 95 13.12 -12.16 -0.51
N PHE A 96 12.49 -10.99 -0.56
CA PHE A 96 13.19 -9.70 -0.63
C PHE A 96 12.26 -8.55 -0.24
N ALA A 97 12.82 -7.32 -0.20
CA ALA A 97 12.08 -6.10 0.06
C ALA A 97 12.08 -5.19 -1.16
N LEU A 98 10.97 -4.46 -1.33
CA LEU A 98 10.83 -3.39 -2.31
C LEU A 98 10.68 -2.05 -1.60
N VAL A 99 11.42 -1.06 -2.09
CA VAL A 99 11.39 0.30 -1.58
C VAL A 99 11.12 1.25 -2.75
N SER A 100 9.94 1.84 -2.74
CA SER A 100 9.49 2.85 -3.70
C SER A 100 8.57 3.88 -3.01
N ALA A 101 9.03 4.33 -1.84
CA ALA A 101 8.30 5.25 -0.99
C ALA A 101 6.85 4.80 -0.76
N CYS A 102 5.85 5.67 -1.02
CA CYS A 102 4.44 5.35 -0.76
C CYS A 102 3.85 4.26 -1.68
N ALA A 103 4.55 3.88 -2.77
CA ALA A 103 4.13 2.82 -3.68
C ALA A 103 4.74 1.44 -3.33
N SER A 104 5.55 1.33 -2.28
CA SER A 104 6.35 0.12 -1.97
C SER A 104 5.52 -1.16 -1.89
N SER A 105 4.43 -1.17 -1.16
CA SER A 105 3.62 -2.39 -1.01
C SER A 105 2.74 -2.70 -2.23
N ALA A 106 2.35 -1.70 -3.00
CA ALA A 106 1.68 -1.95 -4.28
C ALA A 106 2.64 -2.61 -5.28
N HIS A 107 3.90 -2.16 -5.34
CA HIS A 107 4.93 -2.84 -6.11
C HIS A 107 5.24 -4.25 -5.58
N ALA A 108 5.25 -4.44 -4.25
CA ALA A 108 5.43 -5.78 -3.66
C ALA A 108 4.32 -6.76 -4.08
N LEU A 109 3.06 -6.30 -4.11
CA LEU A 109 1.93 -7.07 -4.65
C LEU A 109 2.09 -7.36 -6.14
N GLY A 110 2.50 -6.38 -6.93
CA GLY A 110 2.74 -6.52 -8.36
C GLY A 110 3.86 -7.51 -8.68
N GLU A 111 4.96 -7.48 -7.94
CA GLU A 111 6.06 -8.44 -8.14
C GLU A 111 5.70 -9.84 -7.65
N ALA A 112 4.96 -9.97 -6.54
CA ALA A 112 4.42 -11.26 -6.11
C ALA A 112 3.50 -11.87 -7.16
N PHE A 113 2.63 -11.07 -7.79
CA PHE A 113 1.81 -11.47 -8.93
C PHE A 113 2.65 -11.98 -10.12
N HIS A 114 3.73 -11.28 -10.47
CA HIS A 114 4.62 -11.71 -11.54
C HIS A 114 5.37 -13.00 -11.22
N ILE A 115 5.84 -13.19 -10.00
CA ILE A 115 6.51 -14.42 -9.53
C ILE A 115 5.58 -15.61 -9.67
N LEU A 116 4.32 -15.49 -9.22
CA LEU A 116 3.31 -16.54 -9.38
C LEU A 116 3.04 -16.84 -10.86
N ARG A 117 2.89 -15.82 -11.69
CA ARG A 117 2.67 -15.97 -13.15
C ARG A 117 3.85 -16.63 -13.88
N ARG A 118 5.08 -16.40 -13.43
CA ARG A 118 6.28 -17.06 -13.97
C ARG A 118 6.45 -18.49 -13.46
N GLY A 119 5.60 -18.95 -12.54
CA GLY A 119 5.69 -20.28 -11.94
C GLY A 119 6.87 -20.47 -10.99
N GLU A 120 7.45 -19.42 -10.44
CA GLU A 120 8.55 -19.46 -9.48
C GLU A 120 8.08 -19.83 -8.07
N ALA A 121 6.83 -19.57 -7.73
CA ALA A 121 6.17 -19.93 -6.49
C ALA A 121 4.71 -20.31 -6.75
N ASP A 122 4.08 -20.99 -5.78
CA ASP A 122 2.63 -21.28 -5.78
C ASP A 122 1.90 -20.40 -4.77
N VAL A 123 2.61 -19.95 -3.73
CA VAL A 123 2.11 -19.08 -2.67
C VAL A 123 3.09 -17.93 -2.44
N MET A 124 2.58 -16.70 -2.39
CA MET A 124 3.35 -15.50 -2.04
C MET A 124 2.62 -14.72 -0.95
N LEU A 125 3.31 -14.44 0.15
CA LEU A 125 2.84 -13.43 1.11
C LEU A 125 3.39 -12.06 0.67
N ALA A 126 2.49 -11.18 0.22
CA ALA A 126 2.83 -9.81 -0.13
C ALA A 126 2.50 -8.89 1.06
N VAL A 127 3.54 -8.34 1.65
CA VAL A 127 3.51 -7.59 2.91
C VAL A 127 3.67 -6.10 2.64
N GLY A 128 2.79 -5.28 3.19
CA GLY A 128 3.05 -3.86 3.38
C GLY A 128 3.18 -3.58 4.87
N SER A 129 4.26 -2.98 5.31
CA SER A 129 4.43 -2.64 6.72
C SER A 129 5.25 -1.38 6.90
N GLU A 130 4.77 -0.45 7.72
CA GLU A 130 5.44 0.81 8.03
C GLU A 130 5.18 1.24 9.47
N ALA A 131 6.22 1.77 10.13
CA ALA A 131 6.11 2.39 11.45
C ALA A 131 7.09 3.57 11.54
N ALA A 132 6.73 4.68 10.90
CA ALA A 132 7.59 5.85 10.79
C ALA A 132 7.14 7.04 11.64
N ILE A 133 6.20 6.84 12.57
CA ILE A 133 5.74 7.91 13.48
C ILE A 133 6.79 8.12 14.57
N THR A 134 7.84 8.87 14.22
CA THR A 134 8.91 9.28 15.13
C THR A 134 9.12 10.79 15.06
N PRO A 135 9.70 11.44 16.08
CA PRO A 135 10.06 12.85 16.05
C PRO A 135 10.90 13.23 14.84
N PHE A 136 11.86 12.41 14.44
CA PHE A 136 12.73 12.68 13.29
C PHE A 136 11.96 12.65 11.96
N SER A 137 11.12 11.65 11.76
CA SER A 137 10.29 11.58 10.55
C SER A 137 9.29 12.74 10.47
N TYR A 138 8.63 13.08 11.58
CA TYR A 138 7.75 14.25 11.64
C TYR A 138 8.49 15.55 11.30
N ALA A 139 9.65 15.77 11.89
CA ALA A 139 10.47 16.95 11.61
C ALA A 139 10.82 17.03 10.11
N GLY A 140 11.21 15.91 9.50
CA GLY A 140 11.52 15.83 8.08
C GLY A 140 10.32 16.19 7.19
N PHE A 141 9.18 15.55 7.40
CA PHE A 141 7.96 15.81 6.61
C PHE A 141 7.38 17.21 6.85
N CYS A 142 7.46 17.74 8.07
CA CYS A 142 7.06 19.12 8.37
C CYS A 142 7.99 20.13 7.67
N SER A 143 9.31 19.89 7.65
CA SER A 143 10.28 20.77 6.99
C SER A 143 10.03 20.89 5.48
N MET A 144 9.54 19.82 4.84
CA MET A 144 9.15 19.85 3.41
C MET A 144 7.71 20.31 3.18
N LYS A 145 7.00 20.72 4.24
CA LYS A 145 5.60 21.22 4.18
C LYS A 145 4.63 20.22 3.49
N ALA A 146 4.84 18.93 3.70
CA ALA A 146 4.04 17.89 3.09
C ALA A 146 2.85 17.45 3.96
N MET A 147 2.89 17.74 5.27
CA MET A 147 1.87 17.36 6.23
C MET A 147 0.87 18.49 6.47
N SER A 148 -0.37 18.12 6.78
CA SER A 148 -1.40 19.06 7.20
C SER A 148 -1.02 19.77 8.52
N THR A 149 -1.35 21.03 8.61
CA THR A 149 -1.16 21.86 9.80
C THR A 149 -2.44 22.07 10.60
N ARG A 150 -3.53 21.39 10.26
CA ARG A 150 -4.85 21.50 10.90
C ARG A 150 -4.87 20.80 12.27
N ASN A 151 -4.16 21.36 13.24
CA ASN A 151 -4.03 20.79 14.59
C ASN A 151 -5.25 21.06 15.49
N ASP A 152 -6.05 22.08 15.18
CA ASP A 152 -7.24 22.44 15.95
C ASP A 152 -8.40 21.44 15.72
N GLU A 153 -8.44 20.81 14.54
CA GLU A 153 -9.44 19.81 14.16
C GLU A 153 -8.77 18.57 13.54
N PRO A 154 -7.97 17.80 14.30
CA PRO A 154 -7.13 16.71 13.74
C PRO A 154 -7.94 15.61 13.06
N HIS A 155 -9.16 15.35 13.51
CA HIS A 155 -10.08 14.39 12.88
C HIS A 155 -10.60 14.82 11.51
N ARG A 156 -10.43 16.10 11.13
CA ARG A 156 -10.80 16.69 9.84
C ARG A 156 -9.60 17.06 8.98
N ALA A 157 -8.39 16.70 9.41
CA ALA A 157 -7.17 17.13 8.74
C ALA A 157 -6.94 16.39 7.42
N SER A 158 -7.13 15.06 7.37
CA SER A 158 -7.08 14.32 6.11
C SER A 158 -8.39 14.48 5.34
N ARG A 159 -8.32 15.20 4.20
CA ARG A 159 -9.47 15.57 3.35
C ARG A 159 -9.14 15.49 1.86
N PRO A 160 -8.86 14.28 1.34
CA PRO A 160 -8.49 14.11 -0.05
C PRO A 160 -9.53 14.70 -1.02
N PHE A 161 -9.04 15.33 -2.10
CA PHE A 161 -9.81 15.94 -3.18
C PHE A 161 -10.68 17.14 -2.77
N GLU A 162 -10.70 17.48 -1.50
CA GLU A 162 -11.43 18.64 -0.98
C GLU A 162 -10.62 19.94 -1.18
N LYS A 163 -11.28 21.06 -1.41
CA LYS A 163 -10.67 22.34 -1.80
C LYS A 163 -9.65 22.88 -0.80
N ASN A 164 -9.91 22.72 0.50
CA ASN A 164 -9.08 23.25 1.58
C ASN A 164 -8.08 22.24 2.14
N ARG A 165 -7.73 21.19 1.37
CA ARG A 165 -6.69 20.23 1.74
C ARG A 165 -5.32 20.91 1.80
N ASP A 166 -4.53 20.60 2.80
CA ASP A 166 -3.25 21.28 3.07
C ASP A 166 -2.07 20.34 3.29
N GLY A 167 -2.29 19.03 3.20
CA GLY A 167 -1.23 18.05 3.39
C GLY A 167 -1.76 16.70 3.88
N PHE A 168 -0.90 15.69 3.90
CA PHE A 168 -1.26 14.37 4.39
C PHE A 168 -1.14 14.25 5.91
N ILE A 169 -1.76 13.23 6.48
CA ILE A 169 -1.58 12.80 7.88
C ILE A 169 -0.85 11.47 7.87
N MET A 170 0.32 11.41 8.51
CA MET A 170 1.12 10.18 8.61
C MET A 170 0.42 9.16 9.53
N ALA A 171 0.43 7.91 9.09
CA ALA A 171 -0.06 6.77 9.84
C ALA A 171 0.95 5.60 9.81
N GLU A 172 0.73 4.61 10.63
CA GLU A 172 1.53 3.39 10.68
C GLU A 172 0.64 2.15 10.76
N GLY A 173 1.16 1.03 10.31
CA GLY A 173 0.44 -0.25 10.33
C GLY A 173 0.97 -1.22 9.30
N ALA A 174 0.21 -2.30 9.09
CA ALA A 174 0.54 -3.30 8.08
C ALA A 174 -0.71 -3.91 7.44
N GLY A 175 -0.56 -4.35 6.18
CA GLY A 175 -1.51 -5.20 5.47
C GLY A 175 -0.77 -6.34 4.79
N ILE A 176 -1.35 -7.53 4.77
CA ILE A 176 -0.78 -8.69 4.09
C ILE A 176 -1.85 -9.40 3.29
N LEU A 177 -1.52 -9.72 2.06
CA LEU A 177 -2.31 -10.60 1.21
C LEU A 177 -1.54 -11.91 0.98
N VAL A 178 -2.25 -13.03 1.15
CA VAL A 178 -1.80 -14.33 0.69
C VAL A 178 -2.26 -14.46 -0.76
N LEU A 179 -1.31 -14.41 -1.68
CA LEU A 179 -1.54 -14.61 -3.11
C LEU A 179 -1.20 -16.05 -3.47
N GLU A 180 -2.05 -16.68 -4.25
CA GLU A 180 -1.86 -18.06 -4.70
C GLU A 180 -2.13 -18.19 -6.19
N THR A 181 -1.50 -19.15 -6.83
CA THR A 181 -1.97 -19.56 -8.13
C THR A 181 -3.38 -20.15 -8.00
N LEU A 182 -4.25 -19.91 -8.99
CA LEU A 182 -5.62 -20.42 -8.94
C LEU A 182 -5.66 -21.95 -8.76
N ALA A 183 -4.77 -22.68 -9.42
CA ALA A 183 -4.67 -24.13 -9.29
C ALA A 183 -4.36 -24.56 -7.85
N HIS A 184 -3.44 -23.88 -7.16
CA HIS A 184 -3.09 -24.15 -5.78
C HIS A 184 -4.28 -23.86 -4.84
N ALA A 185 -4.91 -22.69 -4.99
CA ALA A 185 -6.06 -22.30 -4.19
C ALA A 185 -7.23 -23.29 -4.33
N GLN A 186 -7.52 -23.72 -5.55
CA GLN A 186 -8.57 -24.71 -5.82
C GLN A 186 -8.24 -26.09 -5.23
N ALA A 187 -6.99 -26.54 -5.36
CA ALA A 187 -6.57 -27.87 -4.86
C ALA A 187 -6.75 -28.01 -3.34
N ARG A 188 -6.58 -26.91 -2.57
CA ARG A 188 -6.81 -26.91 -1.13
C ARG A 188 -8.18 -26.40 -0.69
N GLY A 189 -9.07 -26.07 -1.64
CA GLY A 189 -10.42 -25.56 -1.35
C GLY A 189 -10.42 -24.19 -0.69
N ALA A 190 -9.49 -23.32 -1.05
CA ALA A 190 -9.36 -21.99 -0.48
C ALA A 190 -10.57 -21.09 -0.76
N ARG A 191 -10.99 -20.30 0.24
CA ARG A 191 -11.89 -19.20 0.01
C ARG A 191 -11.13 -18.00 -0.54
N CYS A 192 -11.31 -17.68 -1.80
CA CYS A 192 -10.71 -16.51 -2.41
C CYS A 192 -11.61 -15.29 -2.26
N TYR A 193 -11.03 -14.11 -2.03
CA TYR A 193 -11.74 -12.84 -1.97
C TYR A 193 -11.98 -12.26 -3.36
N CYS A 194 -10.95 -12.29 -4.20
CA CYS A 194 -10.93 -11.78 -5.57
C CYS A 194 -9.71 -12.30 -6.31
N GLU A 195 -9.60 -11.97 -7.58
CA GLU A 195 -8.38 -12.17 -8.38
C GLU A 195 -7.59 -10.86 -8.49
N LEU A 196 -6.27 -10.93 -8.31
CA LEU A 196 -5.35 -9.88 -8.75
C LEU A 196 -5.00 -10.20 -10.21
N ILE A 197 -5.52 -9.41 -11.15
CA ILE A 197 -5.45 -9.71 -12.59
C ILE A 197 -4.51 -8.77 -13.36
N GLY A 198 -4.15 -7.63 -12.79
CA GLY A 198 -3.31 -6.65 -13.45
C GLY A 198 -2.42 -5.86 -12.51
N TYR A 199 -1.25 -5.55 -13.01
CA TYR A 199 -0.27 -4.67 -12.36
C TYR A 199 0.44 -3.84 -13.42
N GLY A 200 0.61 -2.55 -13.14
CA GLY A 200 1.37 -1.63 -13.95
C GLY A 200 2.27 -0.75 -13.10
N ALA A 201 3.50 -0.60 -13.52
CA ALA A 201 4.49 0.27 -12.90
C ALA A 201 5.01 1.31 -13.88
N SER A 202 5.35 2.49 -13.38
CA SER A 202 5.95 3.57 -14.17
C SER A 202 6.75 4.52 -13.28
N CYS A 203 7.41 5.48 -13.93
CA CYS A 203 8.06 6.59 -13.23
C CYS A 203 7.70 7.91 -13.92
N ASP A 204 7.44 8.96 -13.14
CA ASP A 204 7.19 10.31 -13.67
C ASP A 204 8.42 10.92 -14.33
N ALA A 205 9.60 10.60 -13.83
CA ALA A 205 10.89 11.20 -14.24
C ALA A 205 10.83 12.73 -14.29
N PHE A 206 10.19 13.35 -13.31
CA PHE A 206 9.91 14.77 -13.25
C PHE A 206 10.59 15.47 -12.05
N HIS A 207 10.24 15.08 -10.83
CA HIS A 207 10.73 15.72 -9.60
C HIS A 207 10.81 14.71 -8.45
N ILE A 208 11.68 14.96 -7.46
CA ILE A 208 11.89 14.02 -6.35
C ILE A 208 10.68 13.87 -5.40
N THR A 209 9.81 14.88 -5.30
CA THR A 209 8.64 14.86 -4.37
C THR A 209 7.32 15.28 -5.02
N GLN A 210 7.34 15.94 -6.17
CA GLN A 210 6.13 16.40 -6.87
C GLN A 210 5.76 15.43 -7.98
N PRO A 211 4.49 15.03 -8.11
CA PRO A 211 4.03 14.26 -9.27
C PRO A 211 4.17 15.08 -10.57
N ASP A 212 4.25 14.40 -11.70
CA ASP A 212 4.20 15.03 -13.02
C ASP A 212 2.88 15.80 -13.18
N PRO A 213 2.92 17.13 -13.42
CA PRO A 213 1.72 17.97 -13.54
C PRO A 213 0.79 17.58 -14.69
N GLU A 214 1.28 16.81 -15.65
CA GLU A 214 0.46 16.24 -16.70
C GLU A 214 -0.10 14.85 -16.36
N GLY A 215 0.28 14.24 -15.21
CA GLY A 215 -0.16 12.92 -14.79
C GLY A 215 0.27 11.79 -15.75
N ARG A 216 1.36 11.98 -16.53
CA ARG A 216 1.81 11.00 -17.54
C ARG A 216 2.22 9.68 -16.91
N GLY A 217 2.99 9.73 -15.82
CA GLY A 217 3.47 8.53 -15.15
C GLY A 217 2.35 7.68 -14.62
N LEU A 218 1.44 8.26 -13.84
CA LEU A 218 0.29 7.52 -13.31
C LEU A 218 -0.63 6.99 -14.42
N SER A 219 -0.89 7.81 -15.46
CA SER A 219 -1.65 7.35 -16.63
C SER A 219 -1.00 6.13 -17.29
N LEU A 220 0.32 6.11 -17.39
CA LEU A 220 1.07 4.97 -17.94
C LEU A 220 0.95 3.73 -17.04
N ALA A 221 1.04 3.88 -15.70
CA ALA A 221 0.86 2.77 -14.77
C ALA A 221 -0.54 2.17 -14.88
N MET A 222 -1.60 2.99 -14.88
CA MET A 222 -2.99 2.54 -15.05
C MET A 222 -3.19 1.81 -16.39
N ASN A 223 -2.72 2.38 -17.49
CA ASN A 223 -2.84 1.75 -18.81
C ASN A 223 -2.12 0.39 -18.87
N ARG A 224 -0.93 0.28 -18.28
CA ARG A 224 -0.20 -1.00 -18.20
C ARG A 224 -0.95 -2.03 -17.37
N ALA A 225 -1.49 -1.62 -16.21
CA ALA A 225 -2.27 -2.50 -15.35
C ALA A 225 -3.51 -3.05 -16.07
N LEU A 226 -4.26 -2.18 -16.76
CA LEU A 226 -5.43 -2.55 -17.56
C LEU A 226 -5.06 -3.47 -18.72
N ALA A 227 -3.96 -3.18 -19.44
CA ALA A 227 -3.48 -4.02 -20.54
C ALA A 227 -3.07 -5.43 -20.05
N VAL A 228 -2.36 -5.52 -18.91
CA VAL A 228 -1.99 -6.82 -18.31
C VAL A 228 -3.24 -7.59 -17.85
N ALA A 229 -4.25 -6.89 -17.34
CA ALA A 229 -5.52 -7.46 -16.91
C ALA A 229 -6.41 -7.90 -18.09
N GLY A 230 -6.18 -7.39 -19.30
CA GLY A 230 -7.09 -7.57 -20.44
C GLY A 230 -8.45 -6.90 -20.22
N VAL A 231 -8.49 -5.78 -19.48
CA VAL A 231 -9.70 -5.06 -19.09
C VAL A 231 -9.72 -3.70 -19.78
N SER A 232 -10.85 -3.34 -20.37
CA SER A 232 -11.07 -2.00 -20.89
C SER A 232 -11.33 -0.99 -19.76
N PRO A 233 -10.98 0.29 -19.94
CA PRO A 233 -11.31 1.32 -18.95
C PRO A 233 -12.80 1.34 -18.54
N ALA A 234 -13.70 1.04 -19.46
CA ALA A 234 -15.15 1.06 -19.22
C ALA A 234 -15.64 -0.05 -18.27
N GLU A 235 -14.84 -1.08 -18.01
CA GLU A 235 -15.18 -2.19 -17.11
C GLU A 235 -14.76 -1.91 -15.66
N VAL A 236 -13.97 -0.87 -15.40
CA VAL A 236 -13.62 -0.46 -14.03
C VAL A 236 -14.77 0.33 -13.43
N GLU A 237 -15.19 -0.04 -12.24
CA GLU A 237 -16.36 0.55 -11.55
C GLU A 237 -15.94 1.40 -10.34
N TYR A 238 -14.79 1.09 -9.73
CA TYR A 238 -14.27 1.78 -8.55
C TYR A 238 -12.75 1.93 -8.63
N ILE A 239 -12.26 3.09 -8.22
CA ILE A 239 -10.83 3.38 -8.02
C ILE A 239 -10.60 3.72 -6.56
N ASN A 240 -9.76 2.92 -5.87
CA ASN A 240 -9.15 3.34 -4.62
C ASN A 240 -7.93 4.20 -4.99
N ALA A 241 -8.08 5.50 -4.82
CA ALA A 241 -7.09 6.48 -5.24
C ALA A 241 -5.92 6.59 -4.25
N HIS A 242 -4.78 7.05 -4.73
CA HIS A 242 -3.70 7.45 -3.85
C HIS A 242 -4.13 8.56 -2.91
N GLY A 243 -4.76 9.62 -3.43
CA GLY A 243 -5.52 10.62 -2.68
C GLY A 243 -4.94 11.00 -1.32
N THR A 244 -3.80 11.70 -1.28
CA THR A 244 -3.07 11.96 -0.04
C THR A 244 -3.56 13.18 0.73
N SER A 245 -4.55 13.91 0.23
CA SER A 245 -4.95 15.22 0.81
C SER A 245 -3.89 16.31 0.61
N THR A 246 -3.01 16.14 -0.39
CA THR A 246 -2.05 17.18 -0.76
C THR A 246 -2.55 17.96 -1.98
N PRO A 247 -2.27 19.26 -2.09
CA PRO A 247 -2.77 20.08 -3.19
C PRO A 247 -2.40 19.55 -4.57
N TYR A 248 -1.16 19.07 -4.75
CA TYR A 248 -0.66 18.62 -6.05
C TYR A 248 -1.09 17.20 -6.40
N ASN A 249 -0.95 16.23 -5.47
CA ASN A 249 -1.26 14.83 -5.77
C ASN A 249 -2.69 14.68 -6.25
N ASP A 250 -3.65 15.20 -5.47
CA ASP A 250 -5.08 14.94 -5.71
C ASP A 250 -5.55 15.54 -7.04
N LYS A 251 -5.03 16.73 -7.37
CA LYS A 251 -5.28 17.39 -8.66
C LYS A 251 -4.70 16.58 -9.83
N PHE A 252 -3.44 16.15 -9.73
CA PHE A 252 -2.77 15.47 -10.86
C PHE A 252 -3.24 14.03 -11.02
N GLU A 253 -3.62 13.35 -9.92
CA GLU A 253 -4.29 12.05 -9.98
C GLU A 253 -5.66 12.15 -10.65
N THR A 254 -6.46 13.17 -10.33
CA THR A 254 -7.73 13.46 -11.03
C THR A 254 -7.51 13.60 -12.53
N LEU A 255 -6.50 14.37 -12.93
CA LEU A 255 -6.15 14.56 -14.35
C LEU A 255 -5.74 13.23 -15.01
N ALA A 256 -4.92 12.42 -14.34
CA ALA A 256 -4.50 11.13 -14.85
C ALA A 256 -5.66 10.16 -15.05
N ILE A 257 -6.60 10.10 -14.08
CA ILE A 257 -7.82 9.31 -14.19
C ILE A 257 -8.64 9.77 -15.39
N LYS A 258 -8.87 11.05 -15.55
CA LYS A 258 -9.61 11.60 -16.72
C LYS A 258 -8.93 11.25 -18.06
N LYS A 259 -7.60 11.27 -18.14
CA LYS A 259 -6.85 10.87 -19.33
C LYS A 259 -7.03 9.41 -19.73
N VAL A 260 -7.05 8.51 -18.74
CA VAL A 260 -7.16 7.06 -18.98
C VAL A 260 -8.60 6.64 -19.28
N PHE A 261 -9.56 7.21 -18.53
CA PHE A 261 -10.95 6.76 -18.55
C PHE A 261 -11.86 7.63 -19.45
N GLY A 262 -11.38 8.78 -19.94
CA GLY A 262 -12.17 9.68 -20.78
C GLY A 262 -13.52 10.03 -20.17
N GLU A 263 -14.60 9.96 -20.93
CA GLU A 263 -15.97 10.22 -20.45
C GLU A 263 -16.42 9.25 -19.35
N HIS A 264 -15.83 8.05 -19.29
CA HIS A 264 -16.15 7.09 -18.24
C HIS A 264 -15.66 7.54 -16.85
N ALA A 265 -14.64 8.43 -16.78
CA ALA A 265 -14.13 8.97 -15.52
C ALA A 265 -15.25 9.60 -14.65
N HIS A 266 -16.23 10.25 -15.26
CA HIS A 266 -17.36 10.88 -14.57
C HIS A 266 -18.44 9.88 -14.10
N ARG A 267 -18.31 8.60 -14.45
CA ARG A 267 -19.19 7.51 -13.99
C ARG A 267 -18.51 6.59 -12.98
N LEU A 268 -17.18 6.73 -12.82
CA LEU A 268 -16.41 5.99 -11.84
C LEU A 268 -16.70 6.48 -10.43
N MET A 269 -16.77 5.56 -9.50
CA MET A 269 -16.61 5.87 -8.09
C MET A 269 -15.10 5.95 -7.79
N VAL A 270 -14.66 7.03 -7.20
CA VAL A 270 -13.28 7.23 -6.75
C VAL A 270 -13.30 7.51 -5.26
N SER A 271 -12.48 6.87 -4.45
CA SER A 271 -12.35 7.31 -3.06
C SER A 271 -10.93 7.16 -2.54
N SER A 272 -10.56 8.00 -1.57
CA SER A 272 -9.34 7.82 -0.81
C SER A 272 -9.65 7.43 0.62
N THR A 273 -9.30 6.20 0.96
CA THR A 273 -9.43 5.67 2.31
C THR A 273 -8.42 6.28 3.29
N LYS A 274 -7.41 7.01 2.78
CA LYS A 274 -6.49 7.81 3.60
C LYS A 274 -7.21 8.94 4.38
N SER A 275 -8.42 9.31 3.97
CA SER A 275 -9.27 10.20 4.78
C SER A 275 -9.62 9.61 6.15
N MET A 276 -9.67 8.28 6.26
CA MET A 276 -10.00 7.54 7.49
C MET A 276 -8.78 6.92 8.18
N THR A 277 -7.83 6.39 7.40
CA THR A 277 -6.67 5.68 7.94
C THR A 277 -5.44 6.55 8.15
N GLY A 278 -5.41 7.74 7.53
CA GLY A 278 -4.16 8.45 7.31
C GLY A 278 -3.31 7.76 6.22
N HIS A 279 -2.13 8.30 5.96
CA HIS A 279 -1.21 7.78 4.96
C HIS A 279 -0.17 6.85 5.60
N LEU A 280 -0.31 5.54 5.37
CA LEU A 280 0.59 4.52 5.90
C LEU A 280 1.92 4.41 5.13
N LEU A 281 2.27 5.40 4.33
CA LEU A 281 3.51 5.44 3.54
C LEU A 281 3.70 4.13 2.73
N GLY A 282 4.80 3.41 2.94
CA GLY A 282 5.10 2.18 2.20
C GLY A 282 4.10 1.04 2.43
N ALA A 283 3.33 1.06 3.52
CA ALA A 283 2.30 0.05 3.79
C ALA A 283 0.94 0.37 3.12
N ALA A 284 0.74 1.60 2.60
CA ALA A 284 -0.55 2.06 2.11
C ALA A 284 -1.15 1.15 1.04
N GLY A 285 -0.38 0.78 0.03
CA GLY A 285 -0.87 -0.03 -1.10
C GLY A 285 -1.40 -1.41 -0.71
N ALA A 286 -0.81 -2.05 0.29
CA ALA A 286 -1.28 -3.35 0.77
C ALA A 286 -2.62 -3.22 1.52
N VAL A 287 -2.75 -2.21 2.38
CA VAL A 287 -4.01 -1.93 3.10
C VAL A 287 -5.12 -1.57 2.11
N GLU A 288 -4.81 -0.73 1.11
CA GLU A 288 -5.75 -0.32 0.06
C GLU A 288 -6.16 -1.47 -0.85
N ALA A 289 -5.25 -2.39 -1.19
CA ALA A 289 -5.60 -3.61 -1.92
C ALA A 289 -6.54 -4.52 -1.12
N ILE A 290 -6.34 -4.64 0.21
CA ILE A 290 -7.27 -5.36 1.10
C ILE A 290 -8.65 -4.68 1.09
N ILE A 291 -8.70 -3.35 1.16
CA ILE A 291 -9.96 -2.59 1.10
C ILE A 291 -10.66 -2.83 -0.25
N CYS A 292 -9.92 -2.83 -1.37
CA CYS A 292 -10.46 -3.16 -2.69
C CYS A 292 -11.04 -4.58 -2.74
N ALA A 293 -10.33 -5.58 -2.21
CA ALA A 293 -10.81 -6.95 -2.12
C ALA A 293 -12.09 -7.06 -1.27
N LYS A 294 -12.16 -6.31 -0.17
CA LYS A 294 -13.38 -6.24 0.68
C LYS A 294 -14.52 -5.53 -0.04
N ALA A 295 -14.27 -4.44 -0.78
CA ALA A 295 -15.30 -3.77 -1.58
C ALA A 295 -15.91 -4.72 -2.63
N ILE A 296 -15.08 -5.51 -3.31
CA ILE A 296 -15.54 -6.55 -4.25
C ILE A 296 -16.42 -7.61 -3.53
N GLN A 297 -15.96 -8.06 -2.35
CA GLN A 297 -16.67 -9.10 -1.60
C GLN A 297 -18.01 -8.65 -1.05
N THR A 298 -18.07 -7.43 -0.50
CA THR A 298 -19.26 -6.94 0.25
C THR A 298 -20.18 -6.08 -0.59
N GLY A 299 -19.74 -5.53 -1.71
CA GLY A 299 -20.45 -4.49 -2.46
C GLY A 299 -20.50 -3.16 -1.71
N GLU A 300 -19.58 -2.92 -0.77
CA GLU A 300 -19.49 -1.67 -0.02
C GLU A 300 -18.27 -0.88 -0.45
N VAL A 301 -18.48 0.23 -1.16
CA VAL A 301 -17.44 1.17 -1.56
C VAL A 301 -17.23 2.19 -0.45
N PRO A 302 -16.01 2.27 0.14
CA PRO A 302 -15.73 3.19 1.23
C PRO A 302 -15.74 4.65 0.76
N PRO A 303 -16.10 5.61 1.62
CA PRO A 303 -16.14 7.03 1.27
C PRO A 303 -14.76 7.68 1.35
N THR A 304 -14.66 8.85 0.73
CA THR A 304 -13.72 9.91 1.15
C THR A 304 -14.43 10.77 2.17
N ILE A 305 -14.04 10.69 3.45
CA ILE A 305 -14.62 11.52 4.51
C ILE A 305 -13.97 12.92 4.53
N ASN A 306 -14.56 13.84 5.29
CA ASN A 306 -14.14 15.25 5.40
C ASN A 306 -14.23 16.03 4.06
N TYR A 307 -15.08 15.59 3.16
CA TYR A 307 -15.34 16.25 1.88
C TYR A 307 -16.46 17.29 2.07
N GLU A 308 -16.09 18.56 2.20
CA GLU A 308 -17.02 19.65 2.54
C GLU A 308 -17.19 20.64 1.40
N GLU A 309 -16.10 21.12 0.81
CA GLU A 309 -16.11 22.06 -0.29
C GLU A 309 -15.47 21.44 -1.54
N PRO A 310 -16.22 21.29 -2.64
CA PRO A 310 -15.68 20.77 -3.90
C PRO A 310 -14.54 21.62 -4.44
N ASP A 311 -13.49 20.97 -4.92
CA ASP A 311 -12.39 21.60 -5.64
C ASP A 311 -12.68 21.52 -7.15
N PRO A 312 -12.70 22.64 -7.90
CA PRO A 312 -12.93 22.62 -9.33
C PRO A 312 -11.86 21.85 -10.13
N ASP A 313 -10.67 21.68 -9.58
CA ASP A 313 -9.61 20.85 -10.19
C ASP A 313 -9.80 19.34 -9.91
N CYS A 314 -10.70 19.00 -8.97
CA CYS A 314 -11.03 17.64 -8.55
C CYS A 314 -12.55 17.44 -8.72
N ASP A 315 -12.99 17.20 -9.96
CA ASP A 315 -14.39 17.23 -10.38
C ASP A 315 -15.01 15.86 -10.66
N LEU A 316 -14.43 14.78 -10.10
CA LEU A 316 -14.97 13.43 -10.20
C LEU A 316 -15.88 13.07 -9.01
N ASP A 317 -16.46 11.87 -9.04
CA ASP A 317 -17.25 11.36 -7.93
C ASP A 317 -16.36 10.71 -6.87
N TYR A 318 -16.03 11.42 -5.81
CA TYR A 318 -15.15 10.94 -4.75
C TYR A 318 -15.84 10.18 -3.62
N VAL A 319 -17.06 9.69 -3.83
CA VAL A 319 -17.88 9.01 -2.82
C VAL A 319 -17.90 9.80 -1.50
N PRO A 320 -18.42 11.04 -1.50
CA PRO A 320 -18.25 11.97 -0.38
C PRO A 320 -18.96 11.48 0.88
N ASN A 321 -18.22 11.41 1.98
CA ASN A 321 -18.64 11.24 3.38
C ASN A 321 -19.41 9.95 3.72
N VAL A 322 -20.15 9.36 2.81
CA VAL A 322 -21.00 8.20 3.06
C VAL A 322 -20.66 7.06 2.10
N LYS A 323 -20.40 5.86 2.63
CA LYS A 323 -20.18 4.66 1.81
C LYS A 323 -21.33 4.42 0.84
N ARG A 324 -21.03 3.81 -0.30
CA ARG A 324 -22.06 3.31 -1.23
C ARG A 324 -22.16 1.80 -1.16
N THR A 325 -23.39 1.31 -1.12
CA THR A 325 -23.66 -0.12 -1.22
C THR A 325 -24.10 -0.42 -2.65
N VAL A 326 -23.15 -0.90 -3.45
CA VAL A 326 -23.32 -1.23 -4.86
C VAL A 326 -22.37 -2.34 -5.25
N PRO A 327 -22.81 -3.40 -5.96
CA PRO A 327 -21.90 -4.43 -6.44
C PRO A 327 -20.81 -3.82 -7.33
N VAL A 328 -19.56 -4.17 -7.06
CA VAL A 328 -18.41 -3.85 -7.91
C VAL A 328 -17.70 -5.14 -8.31
N ARG A 329 -17.35 -5.26 -9.58
CA ARG A 329 -16.65 -6.42 -10.14
C ARG A 329 -15.17 -6.15 -10.37
N THR A 330 -14.86 -5.00 -10.95
CA THR A 330 -13.49 -4.62 -11.33
C THR A 330 -13.10 -3.32 -10.63
N VAL A 331 -12.04 -3.40 -9.86
CA VAL A 331 -11.54 -2.31 -9.03
C VAL A 331 -10.08 -2.04 -9.37
N LEU A 332 -9.70 -0.78 -9.40
CA LEU A 332 -8.31 -0.35 -9.58
C LEU A 332 -7.81 0.35 -8.31
N SER A 333 -6.57 0.09 -7.92
CA SER A 333 -5.90 0.77 -6.80
C SER A 333 -4.64 1.47 -7.28
N ASN A 334 -4.48 2.76 -6.96
CA ASN A 334 -3.34 3.57 -7.35
C ASN A 334 -2.46 3.94 -6.16
N ASN A 335 -1.15 3.87 -6.36
CA ASN A 335 -0.17 4.38 -5.40
C ASN A 335 0.93 5.16 -6.13
N LEU A 336 1.21 6.35 -5.60
CA LEU A 336 2.27 7.24 -6.08
C LEU A 336 3.31 7.42 -4.97
N GLY A 337 4.59 7.24 -5.31
CA GLY A 337 5.70 7.38 -4.37
C GLY A 337 6.57 8.59 -4.68
N PHE A 338 7.16 9.19 -3.65
CA PHE A 338 8.25 10.14 -3.85
C PHE A 338 9.34 9.49 -4.70
N GLY A 339 9.97 10.28 -5.59
CA GLY A 339 10.83 9.75 -6.66
C GLY A 339 10.07 9.53 -7.97
N GLY A 340 8.76 9.81 -8.00
CA GLY A 340 7.90 9.68 -9.17
C GLY A 340 7.50 8.24 -9.49
N GLN A 341 7.55 7.34 -8.51
CA GLN A 341 7.24 5.93 -8.70
C GLN A 341 5.73 5.70 -8.59
N ASN A 342 5.14 5.09 -9.62
CA ASN A 342 3.71 4.84 -9.71
C ASN A 342 3.43 3.34 -9.83
N ALA A 343 2.44 2.86 -9.09
CA ALA A 343 1.91 1.51 -9.17
C ALA A 343 0.38 1.54 -9.28
N SER A 344 -0.15 0.73 -10.19
CA SER A 344 -1.59 0.49 -10.30
C SER A 344 -1.85 -1.01 -10.28
N LEU A 345 -2.83 -1.44 -9.48
CA LEU A 345 -3.27 -2.82 -9.35
C LEU A 345 -4.70 -2.94 -9.86
N VAL A 346 -5.03 -4.01 -10.57
CA VAL A 346 -6.41 -4.33 -10.98
C VAL A 346 -6.85 -5.62 -10.30
N LEU A 347 -7.92 -5.52 -9.52
CA LEU A 347 -8.57 -6.64 -8.85
C LEU A 347 -9.93 -6.89 -9.45
N ARG A 348 -10.32 -8.17 -9.54
CA ARG A 348 -11.60 -8.57 -10.11
C ARG A 348 -12.29 -9.64 -9.27
N ARG A 349 -13.62 -9.57 -9.21
CA ARG A 349 -14.46 -10.59 -8.62
C ARG A 349 -14.27 -11.92 -9.33
N MET A 350 -14.10 -12.99 -8.57
CA MET A 350 -14.17 -14.35 -9.11
C MET A 350 -15.61 -14.70 -9.50
N ASP A 351 -15.77 -15.34 -10.64
CA ASP A 351 -17.07 -15.87 -11.10
C ASP A 351 -17.41 -17.20 -10.44
#